data_95eb3eb0aad176f2c55b6fc94e9f6e54
#
_entry.id   95eb3eb0aad176f2c55b6fc94e9f6e54
#
_cell.length_a   1.000
_cell.length_b   1.000
_cell.length_c   1.000
_cell.angle_alpha   90.00
_cell.angle_beta   90.00
_cell.angle_gamma   90.00
#
_symmetry.space_group_name_H-M   'P 1'
#
loop_
_entity.id
_entity.type
_entity.pdbx_description
1 polymer ?
#
loop_
_entity_poly.entity_id
_entity_poly.type
_entity_poly.pdbx_seq_one_letter_code
_entity_poly.pdbx_strand_id
1 'polypeptide(L)'
;MPRFGRDGWRTAQRAPEPEAPEAPGDVPGAIDELTGRFRELTGKRDRLEGDVEKFRRRLAEAEDELGRLHLYQPELSWWSPRLKREQLERYRDKLRAHLGAVSSELDATKASIPPARAALVRQYAVAQASRRSAEALTVPCPDCGQPSVPHRAAAAGRGWRKGWYECPADDCDAAWSARWSGGVHPAIKVTGF
;
A
#
# COMPACT_ATOMS: atom_id res chain seq x y z
N MET A 1 4.44 -25.23 -69.91
CA MET A 1 4.13 -25.72 -68.54
C MET A 1 5.11 -25.08 -67.56
N PRO A 2 4.72 -24.12 -66.73
CA PRO A 2 5.59 -23.55 -65.71
C PRO A 2 5.49 -24.39 -64.43
N ARG A 3 6.66 -24.73 -63.89
CA ARG A 3 6.84 -25.40 -62.58
C ARG A 3 6.55 -24.44 -61.43
N PHE A 4 5.54 -24.76 -60.65
CA PHE A 4 5.30 -24.07 -59.38
C PHE A 4 6.35 -24.50 -58.32
N GLY A 5 7.17 -23.54 -57.88
CA GLY A 5 8.12 -23.69 -56.79
C GLY A 5 7.38 -23.84 -55.46
N ARG A 6 7.71 -24.91 -54.76
CA ARG A 6 7.40 -25.09 -53.31
C ARG A 6 8.49 -24.38 -52.52
N ASP A 7 8.24 -23.17 -52.08
CA ASP A 7 9.06 -22.58 -51.06
C ASP A 7 8.24 -21.60 -50.23
N GLY A 8 8.18 -21.80 -48.94
CA GLY A 8 7.72 -20.77 -48.03
C GLY A 8 6.82 -21.19 -46.89
N TRP A 9 7.13 -22.28 -46.21
CA TRP A 9 6.63 -22.43 -44.84
C TRP A 9 7.46 -21.49 -43.95
N ARG A 10 7.01 -20.24 -43.81
CA ARG A 10 7.50 -19.34 -42.77
C ARG A 10 7.12 -19.96 -41.44
N THR A 11 8.13 -20.41 -40.71
CA THR A 11 8.03 -20.69 -39.27
C THR A 11 7.52 -19.43 -38.59
N ALA A 12 6.23 -19.41 -38.24
CA ALA A 12 5.68 -18.39 -37.39
C ALA A 12 6.46 -18.47 -36.08
N GLN A 13 7.29 -17.46 -35.82
CA GLN A 13 7.92 -17.29 -34.54
C GLN A 13 6.80 -17.24 -33.49
N ARG A 14 6.77 -18.26 -32.63
CA ARG A 14 5.87 -18.34 -31.51
C ARG A 14 6.13 -17.09 -30.67
N ALA A 15 5.13 -16.22 -30.52
CA ALA A 15 5.19 -15.10 -29.61
C ALA A 15 5.60 -15.62 -28.23
N PRO A 16 6.46 -14.92 -27.48
CA PRO A 16 6.82 -15.35 -26.15
C PRO A 16 5.55 -15.54 -25.34
N GLU A 17 5.43 -16.72 -24.75
CA GLU A 17 4.34 -17.01 -23.81
C GLU A 17 4.39 -15.93 -22.74
N PRO A 18 3.26 -15.26 -22.42
CA PRO A 18 3.26 -14.30 -21.32
C PRO A 18 3.72 -15.04 -20.07
N GLU A 19 4.76 -14.53 -19.44
CA GLU A 19 5.27 -15.04 -18.16
C GLU A 19 4.08 -15.24 -17.22
N ALA A 20 3.97 -16.46 -16.69
CA ALA A 20 2.95 -16.76 -15.70
C ALA A 20 3.07 -15.73 -14.58
N PRO A 21 1.96 -15.12 -14.13
CA PRO A 21 2.01 -14.19 -13.02
C PRO A 21 2.69 -14.89 -11.84
N GLU A 22 3.76 -14.28 -11.33
CA GLU A 22 4.47 -14.75 -10.14
C GLU A 22 3.44 -15.15 -9.08
N ALA A 23 3.68 -16.30 -8.45
CA ALA A 23 2.82 -16.79 -7.38
C ALA A 23 2.56 -15.64 -6.40
N PRO A 24 1.32 -15.43 -5.95
CA PRO A 24 1.02 -14.32 -5.05
C PRO A 24 1.92 -14.45 -3.83
N GLY A 25 2.94 -13.58 -3.77
CA GLY A 25 3.81 -13.48 -2.61
C GLY A 25 2.95 -13.30 -1.35
N ASP A 26 3.50 -13.54 -0.18
CA ASP A 26 2.79 -13.49 1.11
C ASP A 26 2.03 -12.16 1.29
N VAL A 27 0.83 -12.10 0.69
CA VAL A 27 -0.06 -10.93 0.70
C VAL A 27 -0.44 -10.50 2.12
N PRO A 28 -0.72 -11.42 3.08
CA PRO A 28 -0.95 -11.07 4.47
C PRO A 28 0.24 -10.37 5.11
N GLY A 29 1.46 -10.90 4.96
CA GLY A 29 2.67 -10.28 5.49
C GLY A 29 2.92 -8.88 4.93
N ALA A 30 2.70 -8.69 3.63
CA ALA A 30 2.83 -7.37 3.00
C ALA A 30 1.81 -6.34 3.53
N ILE A 31 0.59 -6.76 3.84
CA ILE A 31 -0.42 -5.88 4.45
C ILE A 31 -0.02 -5.49 5.87
N ASP A 32 0.50 -6.43 6.67
CA ASP A 32 0.93 -6.17 8.03
C ASP A 32 2.12 -5.20 8.07
N GLU A 33 3.10 -5.37 7.18
CA GLU A 33 4.23 -4.46 7.02
C GLU A 33 3.78 -3.04 6.64
N LEU A 34 2.92 -2.90 5.64
CA LEU A 34 2.40 -1.60 5.21
C LEU A 34 1.54 -0.94 6.29
N THR A 35 0.78 -1.73 7.05
CA THR A 35 0.00 -1.25 8.18
C THR A 35 0.92 -0.74 9.30
N GLY A 36 1.97 -1.48 9.62
CA GLY A 36 3.01 -1.07 10.56
C GLY A 36 3.65 0.25 10.15
N ARG A 37 4.10 0.36 8.90
CA ARG A 37 4.69 1.57 8.34
C ARG A 37 3.73 2.77 8.36
N PHE A 38 2.47 2.57 8.02
CA PHE A 38 1.47 3.64 8.07
C PHE A 38 1.22 4.13 9.50
N ARG A 39 1.15 3.21 10.49
CA ARG A 39 1.02 3.56 11.92
C ARG A 39 2.25 4.30 12.43
N GLU A 40 3.44 3.91 12.02
CA GLU A 40 4.68 4.59 12.37
C GLU A 40 4.71 6.03 11.86
N LEU A 41 4.38 6.25 10.59
CA LEU A 41 4.32 7.58 9.99
C LEU A 41 3.27 8.48 10.65
N THR A 42 2.10 7.95 10.98
CA THR A 42 1.06 8.72 11.68
C THR A 42 1.47 9.05 13.11
N GLY A 43 2.05 8.10 13.85
CA GLY A 43 2.57 8.35 15.19
C GLY A 43 3.76 9.33 15.19
N LYS A 44 4.61 9.29 14.15
CA LYS A 44 5.70 10.29 13.99
C LYS A 44 5.13 11.68 13.71
N ARG A 45 4.14 11.82 12.83
CA ARG A 45 3.44 13.10 12.58
C ARG A 45 2.91 13.69 13.85
N ASP A 46 2.18 12.90 14.65
CA ASP A 46 1.53 13.39 15.89
C ASP A 46 2.56 13.88 16.90
N ARG A 47 3.70 13.19 17.03
CA ARG A 47 4.82 13.64 17.90
C ARG A 47 5.42 14.94 17.39
N LEU A 48 5.70 15.05 16.09
CA LEU A 48 6.28 16.26 15.52
C LEU A 48 5.32 17.46 15.60
N GLU A 49 4.01 17.27 15.47
CA GLU A 49 3.01 18.31 15.69
C GLU A 49 3.05 18.82 17.14
N GLY A 50 3.17 17.92 18.12
CA GLY A 50 3.36 18.28 19.52
C GLY A 50 4.67 19.06 19.78
N ASP A 51 5.76 18.66 19.13
CA ASP A 51 7.04 19.36 19.27
C ASP A 51 7.00 20.74 18.60
N VAL A 52 6.39 20.90 17.44
CA VAL A 52 6.17 22.21 16.79
C VAL A 52 5.42 23.15 17.73
N GLU A 53 4.33 22.69 18.34
CA GLU A 53 3.54 23.50 19.26
C GLU A 53 4.33 23.90 20.51
N LYS A 54 5.11 22.97 21.07
CA LYS A 54 6.00 23.21 22.20
C LYS A 54 7.07 24.26 21.88
N PHE A 55 7.71 24.16 20.71
CA PHE A 55 8.73 25.13 20.30
C PHE A 55 8.12 26.49 19.99
N ARG A 56 6.94 26.57 19.37
CA ARG A 56 6.21 27.81 19.15
C ARG A 56 5.91 28.53 20.46
N ARG A 57 5.42 27.80 21.46
CA ARG A 57 5.14 28.38 22.79
C ARG A 57 6.40 28.94 23.44
N ARG A 58 7.49 28.17 23.47
CA ARG A 58 8.77 28.62 24.03
C ARG A 58 9.36 29.81 23.26
N LEU A 59 9.16 29.86 21.97
CA LEU A 59 9.61 31.00 21.15
C LEU A 59 8.82 32.26 21.53
N ALA A 60 7.50 32.17 21.66
CA ALA A 60 6.65 33.28 22.08
C ALA A 60 7.02 33.77 23.47
N GLU A 61 7.28 32.87 24.42
CA GLU A 61 7.75 33.20 25.79
C GLU A 61 9.09 33.97 25.75
N ALA A 62 10.05 33.53 24.92
CA ALA A 62 11.35 34.20 24.78
C ALA A 62 11.22 35.56 24.11
N GLU A 63 10.35 35.71 23.11
CA GLU A 63 10.07 36.98 22.45
C GLU A 63 9.36 37.98 23.36
N ASP A 64 8.41 37.50 24.19
CA ASP A 64 7.74 38.32 25.20
C ASP A 64 8.74 38.82 26.31
N GLU A 65 9.62 37.92 26.75
CA GLU A 65 10.67 38.31 27.74
C GLU A 65 11.65 39.32 27.13
N LEU A 66 12.05 39.18 25.89
CA LEU A 66 12.85 40.16 25.15
C LEU A 66 12.12 41.50 25.03
N GLY A 67 10.82 41.50 24.77
CA GLY A 67 9.98 42.69 24.71
C GLY A 67 9.94 43.42 26.05
N ARG A 68 9.80 42.67 27.17
CA ARG A 68 9.79 43.26 28.52
C ARG A 68 11.12 43.86 28.91
N LEU A 69 12.26 43.32 28.45
CA LEU A 69 13.57 43.91 28.75
C LEU A 69 13.76 45.32 28.19
N HIS A 70 12.98 45.73 27.20
CA HIS A 70 12.98 47.13 26.71
C HIS A 70 12.31 48.10 27.65
N LEU A 71 11.43 47.61 28.51
CA LEU A 71 10.69 48.45 29.49
C LEU A 71 11.44 48.65 30.80
N TYR A 72 12.50 47.89 31.04
CA TYR A 72 13.32 48.04 32.28
C TYR A 72 14.33 49.19 32.09
N GLN A 73 14.18 50.22 32.88
CA GLN A 73 15.14 51.31 32.96
C GLN A 73 16.46 50.77 33.56
N PRO A 74 17.62 51.10 32.95
CA PRO A 74 18.91 50.52 33.34
C PRO A 74 19.52 51.02 34.65
N GLU A 75 18.84 51.89 35.41
CA GLU A 75 19.48 52.69 36.44
C GLU A 75 19.69 52.00 37.78
N LEU A 76 19.15 50.80 38.01
CA LEU A 76 19.14 50.17 39.33
C LEU A 76 19.73 48.79 39.46
N SER A 77 20.36 48.25 38.42
CA SER A 77 20.79 46.84 38.43
C SER A 77 22.29 46.70 38.14
N TRP A 78 23.06 46.22 39.12
CA TRP A 78 24.41 45.68 38.97
C TRP A 78 24.43 44.47 37.97
N TRP A 79 23.28 43.96 37.57
CA TRP A 79 23.08 42.96 36.49
C TRP A 79 23.07 43.67 35.14
N SER A 80 23.99 43.31 34.27
CA SER A 80 24.05 43.87 32.94
C SER A 80 22.83 43.40 32.11
N PRO A 81 21.81 44.26 31.86
CA PRO A 81 20.67 43.93 31.01
C PRO A 81 21.07 43.48 29.63
N ARG A 82 22.24 43.95 29.17
CA ARG A 82 22.82 43.60 27.89
C ARG A 82 23.17 42.12 27.78
N LEU A 83 23.81 41.52 28.84
CA LEU A 83 24.16 40.10 28.81
C LEU A 83 22.91 39.22 28.82
N LYS A 84 21.89 39.56 29.58
CA LYS A 84 20.62 38.84 29.61
C LYS A 84 19.94 38.91 28.24
N ARG A 85 19.93 40.06 27.61
CA ARG A 85 19.40 40.25 26.24
C ARG A 85 20.12 39.40 25.24
N GLU A 86 21.45 39.43 25.21
CA GLU A 86 22.25 38.61 24.28
C GLU A 86 22.01 37.10 24.49
N GLN A 87 21.84 36.66 25.73
CA GLN A 87 21.51 35.26 26.03
C GLN A 87 20.12 34.89 25.50
N LEU A 88 19.11 35.71 25.69
CA LEU A 88 17.75 35.49 25.19
C LEU A 88 17.67 35.54 23.68
N GLU A 89 18.41 36.46 23.03
CA GLU A 89 18.50 36.51 21.56
C GLU A 89 19.11 35.22 21.00
N ARG A 90 20.21 34.73 21.60
CA ARG A 90 20.81 33.42 21.19
C ARG A 90 19.85 32.25 21.45
N TYR A 91 19.11 32.28 22.54
CA TYR A 91 18.11 31.23 22.85
C TYR A 91 16.96 31.27 21.86
N ARG A 92 16.40 32.44 21.57
CA ARG A 92 15.38 32.67 20.53
C ARG A 92 15.84 32.13 19.16
N ASP A 93 17.05 32.44 18.77
CA ASP A 93 17.59 32.04 17.47
C ASP A 93 17.79 30.52 17.39
N LYS A 94 18.21 29.88 18.49
CA LYS A 94 18.22 28.40 18.61
C LYS A 94 16.82 27.81 18.49
N LEU A 95 15.82 28.40 19.18
CA LEU A 95 14.43 27.92 19.09
C LEU A 95 13.88 28.05 17.68
N ARG A 96 14.16 29.14 16.97
CA ARG A 96 13.77 29.33 15.56
C ARG A 96 14.40 28.27 14.65
N ALA A 97 15.68 28.00 14.84
CA ALA A 97 16.38 26.97 14.08
C ALA A 97 15.77 25.57 14.34
N HIS A 98 15.50 25.22 15.59
CA HIS A 98 14.84 23.96 15.94
C HIS A 98 13.43 23.89 15.39
N LEU A 99 12.63 24.95 15.51
CA LEU A 99 11.28 25.00 14.96
C LEU A 99 11.31 24.81 13.43
N GLY A 100 12.25 25.43 12.72
CA GLY A 100 12.42 25.24 11.30
C GLY A 100 12.74 23.80 10.92
N ALA A 101 13.68 23.18 11.65
CA ALA A 101 14.06 21.78 11.39
C ALA A 101 12.87 20.81 11.66
N VAL A 102 12.19 20.95 12.79
CA VAL A 102 11.05 20.09 13.15
C VAL A 102 9.88 20.32 12.19
N SER A 103 9.61 21.57 11.78
CA SER A 103 8.56 21.87 10.78
C SER A 103 8.87 21.22 9.43
N SER A 104 10.12 21.29 8.96
CA SER A 104 10.54 20.63 7.72
C SER A 104 10.39 19.11 7.79
N GLU A 105 10.75 18.51 8.93
CA GLU A 105 10.57 17.06 9.14
C GLU A 105 9.09 16.67 9.20
N LEU A 106 8.24 17.51 9.81
CA LEU A 106 6.79 17.32 9.84
C LEU A 106 6.21 17.33 8.42
N ASP A 107 6.61 18.31 7.60
CA ASP A 107 6.13 18.43 6.22
C ASP A 107 6.56 17.21 5.38
N ALA A 108 7.80 16.76 5.50
CA ALA A 108 8.30 15.54 4.86
C ALA A 108 7.53 14.29 5.31
N THR A 109 7.22 14.21 6.62
CA THR A 109 6.42 13.09 7.17
C THR A 109 4.99 13.15 6.65
N LYS A 110 4.35 14.32 6.63
CA LYS A 110 3.00 14.51 6.05
C LYS A 110 2.96 14.12 4.57
N ALA A 111 3.98 14.49 3.80
CA ALA A 111 4.07 14.11 2.39
C ALA A 111 4.22 12.60 2.16
N SER A 112 4.77 11.86 3.14
CA SER A 112 4.96 10.41 3.06
C SER A 112 3.70 9.61 3.40
N ILE A 113 2.71 10.19 4.09
CA ILE A 113 1.48 9.51 4.52
C ILE A 113 0.57 9.13 3.35
N PRO A 114 0.25 10.03 2.38
CA PRO A 114 -0.64 9.68 1.27
C PRO A 114 -0.14 8.50 0.42
N PRO A 115 1.14 8.44 -0.01
CA PRO A 115 1.62 7.30 -0.78
C PRO A 115 1.63 5.99 0.03
N ALA A 116 1.93 6.03 1.33
CA ALA A 116 1.85 4.86 2.21
C ALA A 116 0.40 4.35 2.34
N ARG A 117 -0.56 5.25 2.52
CA ARG A 117 -1.99 4.92 2.52
C ARG A 117 -2.44 4.33 1.19
N ALA A 118 -2.02 4.92 0.07
CA ALA A 118 -2.36 4.43 -1.27
C ALA A 118 -1.80 3.03 -1.53
N ALA A 119 -0.56 2.75 -1.06
CA ALA A 119 0.02 1.41 -1.15
C ALA A 119 -0.78 0.38 -0.35
N LEU A 120 -1.16 0.71 0.89
CA LEU A 120 -1.98 -0.14 1.74
C LEU A 120 -3.34 -0.45 1.11
N VAL A 121 -4.04 0.57 0.58
CA VAL A 121 -5.33 0.40 -0.11
C VAL A 121 -5.20 -0.52 -1.32
N ARG A 122 -4.13 -0.37 -2.11
CA ARG A 122 -3.87 -1.26 -3.27
C ARG A 122 -3.69 -2.72 -2.83
N GLN A 123 -2.93 -2.98 -1.76
CA GLN A 123 -2.74 -4.35 -1.25
C GLN A 123 -4.04 -4.97 -0.73
N TYR A 124 -4.87 -4.20 -0.02
CA TYR A 124 -6.20 -4.66 0.37
C TYR A 124 -7.08 -5.00 -0.85
N ALA A 125 -7.05 -4.18 -1.90
CA ALA A 125 -7.80 -4.45 -3.12
C ALA A 125 -7.33 -5.74 -3.81
N VAL A 126 -6.01 -5.99 -3.86
CA VAL A 126 -5.44 -7.24 -4.39
C VAL A 126 -5.88 -8.44 -3.54
N ALA A 127 -5.79 -8.35 -2.21
CA ALA A 127 -6.23 -9.41 -1.31
C ALA A 127 -7.72 -9.73 -1.46
N GLN A 128 -8.57 -8.70 -1.58
CA GLN A 128 -10.00 -8.89 -1.83
C GLN A 128 -10.27 -9.52 -3.19
N ALA A 129 -9.56 -9.09 -4.24
CA ALA A 129 -9.70 -9.68 -5.58
C ALA A 129 -9.28 -11.15 -5.57
N SER A 130 -8.20 -11.50 -4.87
CA SER A 130 -7.75 -12.89 -4.71
C SER A 130 -8.77 -13.74 -3.96
N ARG A 131 -9.35 -13.25 -2.86
CA ARG A 131 -10.41 -13.95 -2.12
C ARG A 131 -11.65 -14.19 -3.00
N ARG A 132 -12.13 -13.14 -3.68
CA ARG A 132 -13.28 -13.27 -4.60
C ARG A 132 -12.98 -14.25 -5.75
N SER A 133 -11.75 -14.27 -6.25
CA SER A 133 -11.34 -15.22 -7.28
C SER A 133 -11.31 -16.65 -6.74
N ALA A 134 -10.86 -16.88 -5.52
CA ALA A 134 -10.87 -18.18 -4.87
C ALA A 134 -12.30 -18.69 -4.63
N GLU A 135 -13.18 -17.84 -4.07
CA GLU A 135 -14.60 -18.16 -3.87
C GLU A 135 -15.31 -18.47 -5.20
N ALA A 136 -15.03 -17.68 -6.26
CA ALA A 136 -15.60 -17.90 -7.59
C ALA A 136 -15.06 -19.16 -8.28
N LEU A 137 -13.93 -19.70 -7.82
CA LEU A 137 -13.31 -20.90 -8.35
C LEU A 137 -13.84 -22.19 -7.69
N THR A 138 -14.47 -22.09 -6.50
CA THR A 138 -15.03 -23.26 -5.82
C THR A 138 -16.36 -23.65 -6.45
N VAL A 139 -16.43 -24.86 -6.99
CA VAL A 139 -17.63 -25.42 -7.65
C VAL A 139 -17.96 -26.76 -6.99
N PRO A 140 -19.23 -26.99 -6.63
CA PRO A 140 -19.64 -28.29 -6.06
C PRO A 140 -19.48 -29.40 -7.10
N CYS A 141 -19.03 -30.58 -6.63
CA CYS A 141 -18.96 -31.77 -7.45
C CYS A 141 -20.38 -32.11 -7.94
N PRO A 142 -20.56 -32.40 -9.25
CA PRO A 142 -21.89 -32.74 -9.78
C PRO A 142 -22.47 -34.04 -9.21
N ASP A 143 -21.62 -34.96 -8.74
CA ASP A 143 -22.05 -36.28 -8.28
C ASP A 143 -22.32 -36.33 -6.76
N CYS A 144 -21.42 -35.76 -5.94
CA CYS A 144 -21.53 -35.84 -4.47
C CYS A 144 -21.77 -34.50 -3.78
N GLY A 145 -21.71 -33.37 -4.52
CA GLY A 145 -21.92 -32.03 -3.96
C GLY A 145 -20.72 -31.44 -3.17
N GLN A 146 -19.62 -32.19 -3.04
CA GLN A 146 -18.46 -31.75 -2.28
C GLN A 146 -17.84 -30.52 -2.96
N PRO A 147 -17.54 -29.42 -2.20
CA PRO A 147 -16.92 -28.23 -2.78
C PRO A 147 -15.51 -28.54 -3.25
N SER A 148 -15.22 -28.20 -4.51
CA SER A 148 -13.94 -28.48 -5.17
C SER A 148 -13.35 -27.22 -5.76
N VAL A 149 -12.03 -27.10 -5.72
CA VAL A 149 -11.26 -26.03 -6.39
C VAL A 149 -10.62 -26.60 -7.66
N PRO A 150 -10.44 -25.77 -8.70
CA PRO A 150 -9.84 -26.27 -9.92
C PRO A 150 -8.36 -26.58 -9.71
N HIS A 151 -7.91 -27.75 -10.14
CA HIS A 151 -6.48 -28.06 -10.21
C HIS A 151 -5.79 -27.33 -11.38
N ARG A 152 -6.56 -26.90 -12.39
CA ARG A 152 -6.10 -26.10 -13.52
C ARG A 152 -7.16 -25.08 -13.94
N ALA A 153 -6.74 -23.85 -14.17
CA ALA A 153 -7.61 -22.79 -14.70
C ALA A 153 -6.98 -22.09 -15.89
N ALA A 154 -7.80 -21.65 -16.83
CA ALA A 154 -7.35 -20.89 -18.02
C ALA A 154 -8.38 -19.83 -18.41
N ALA A 155 -7.95 -18.80 -19.13
CA ALA A 155 -8.85 -17.83 -19.74
C ALA A 155 -9.67 -18.50 -20.85
N ALA A 156 -10.97 -18.28 -20.87
CA ALA A 156 -11.90 -18.87 -21.87
C ALA A 156 -12.47 -17.83 -22.85
N GLY A 157 -11.87 -16.62 -22.90
CA GLY A 157 -12.27 -15.51 -23.76
C GLY A 157 -13.49 -14.72 -23.25
N ARG A 158 -13.67 -13.49 -23.72
CA ARG A 158 -14.81 -12.60 -23.39
C ARG A 158 -15.12 -12.48 -21.88
N GLY A 159 -14.09 -12.48 -21.03
CA GLY A 159 -14.25 -12.37 -19.56
C GLY A 159 -14.66 -13.67 -18.87
N TRP A 160 -14.73 -14.79 -19.59
CA TRP A 160 -14.94 -16.11 -19.03
C TRP A 160 -13.61 -16.79 -18.67
N ARG A 161 -13.64 -17.60 -17.61
CA ARG A 161 -12.58 -18.55 -17.23
C ARG A 161 -13.09 -19.98 -17.34
N LYS A 162 -12.19 -20.92 -17.53
CA LYS A 162 -12.48 -22.35 -17.52
C LYS A 162 -11.56 -23.02 -16.50
N GLY A 163 -12.11 -23.86 -15.64
CA GLY A 163 -11.39 -24.70 -14.71
C GLY A 163 -11.66 -26.18 -14.94
N TRP A 164 -10.69 -27.01 -14.59
CA TRP A 164 -10.78 -28.45 -14.57
C TRP A 164 -10.70 -28.86 -13.10
N TYR A 165 -11.64 -29.70 -12.69
CA TYR A 165 -11.89 -30.10 -11.33
C TYR A 165 -11.82 -31.60 -11.20
N GLU A 166 -11.35 -32.07 -10.06
CA GLU A 166 -11.43 -33.45 -9.60
C GLU A 166 -12.09 -33.42 -8.23
N CYS A 167 -12.90 -34.42 -7.92
CA CYS A 167 -13.56 -34.49 -6.65
C CYS A 167 -12.52 -34.77 -5.54
N PRO A 168 -12.52 -34.05 -4.43
CA PRO A 168 -11.60 -34.31 -3.32
C PRO A 168 -12.07 -35.43 -2.39
N ALA A 169 -13.24 -36.01 -2.63
CA ALA A 169 -13.77 -37.13 -1.82
C ALA A 169 -13.16 -38.46 -2.30
N ASP A 170 -12.62 -39.25 -1.37
CA ASP A 170 -11.91 -40.50 -1.66
C ASP A 170 -12.76 -41.54 -2.36
N ASP A 171 -14.08 -41.44 -2.25
CA ASP A 171 -15.09 -42.36 -2.79
C ASP A 171 -15.79 -41.80 -4.04
N CYS A 172 -15.28 -40.72 -4.62
CA CYS A 172 -15.87 -40.05 -5.77
C CYS A 172 -14.83 -39.71 -6.83
N ASP A 173 -14.77 -40.48 -7.90
CA ASP A 173 -13.82 -40.30 -9.01
C ASP A 173 -14.28 -39.27 -10.06
N ALA A 174 -15.22 -38.38 -9.70
CA ALA A 174 -15.77 -37.41 -10.64
C ALA A 174 -14.72 -36.37 -11.04
N ALA A 175 -14.55 -36.20 -12.35
CA ALA A 175 -13.79 -35.13 -12.97
C ALA A 175 -14.68 -34.32 -13.92
N TRP A 176 -14.59 -33.00 -13.86
CA TRP A 176 -15.40 -32.12 -14.71
C TRP A 176 -14.70 -30.83 -15.07
N SER A 177 -15.30 -30.09 -15.98
CA SER A 177 -14.88 -28.71 -16.25
C SER A 177 -16.01 -27.74 -16.00
N ALA A 178 -15.69 -26.56 -15.48
CA ALA A 178 -16.65 -25.48 -15.33
C ALA A 178 -16.12 -24.20 -15.97
N ARG A 179 -17.04 -23.41 -16.50
CA ARG A 179 -16.76 -22.05 -16.98
C ARG A 179 -17.49 -21.07 -16.05
N TRP A 180 -16.81 -19.99 -15.68
CA TRP A 180 -17.43 -18.94 -14.90
C TRP A 180 -17.07 -17.56 -15.47
N SER A 181 -17.98 -16.61 -15.31
CA SER A 181 -17.72 -15.20 -15.59
C SER A 181 -17.12 -14.50 -14.37
N GLY A 182 -16.25 -13.50 -14.59
CA GLY A 182 -15.82 -12.62 -13.51
C GLY A 182 -17.01 -11.80 -12.97
N GLY A 183 -17.11 -11.62 -11.64
CA GLY A 183 -18.14 -10.78 -11.01
C GLY A 183 -18.51 -11.28 -9.61
N VAL A 184 -19.36 -10.52 -8.94
CA VAL A 184 -19.83 -10.81 -7.57
C VAL A 184 -20.71 -12.08 -7.53
N HIS A 185 -21.42 -12.37 -8.63
CA HIS A 185 -22.22 -13.58 -8.82
C HIS A 185 -21.81 -14.22 -10.15
N PRO A 186 -20.76 -15.05 -10.17
CA PRO A 186 -20.32 -15.68 -11.39
C PRO A 186 -21.37 -16.65 -11.91
N ALA A 187 -21.77 -16.49 -13.18
CA ALA A 187 -22.54 -17.53 -13.84
C ALA A 187 -21.64 -18.74 -14.06
N ILE A 188 -22.02 -19.88 -13.50
CA ILE A 188 -21.24 -21.13 -13.59
C ILE A 188 -21.94 -22.06 -14.59
N LYS A 189 -21.21 -22.58 -15.58
CA LYS A 189 -21.67 -23.63 -16.49
C LYS A 189 -20.77 -24.83 -16.32
N VAL A 190 -21.31 -25.89 -15.76
CA VAL A 190 -20.62 -27.18 -15.64
C VAL A 190 -20.78 -27.97 -16.93
N THR A 191 -19.69 -28.51 -17.46
CA THR A 191 -19.67 -29.43 -18.57
C THR A 191 -18.96 -30.70 -18.10
N GLY A 192 -19.69 -31.81 -18.04
CA GLY A 192 -19.09 -33.12 -17.77
C GLY A 192 -18.04 -33.51 -18.84
N PHE A 193 -17.20 -34.44 -18.49
CA PHE A 193 -16.35 -35.17 -19.45
C PHE A 193 -17.09 -36.32 -20.03
#